data_9fa4fbd7426937091152cb100c3d16a0
#
_entry.id   9fa4fbd7426937091152cb100c3d16a0
#
_cell.length_a   1.000
_cell.length_b   1.000
_cell.length_c   1.000
_cell.angle_alpha   90.00
_cell.angle_beta   90.00
_cell.angle_gamma   90.00
#
_symmetry.space_group_name_H-M   'P 1'
#
loop_
_entity.id
_entity.type
_entity.pdbx_description
1 polymer ?
#
loop_
_entity_poly.entity_id
_entity_poly.type
_entity_poly.pdbx_seq_one_letter_code
_entity_poly.pdbx_strand_id
1 'polypeptide(L)'
;SIRLDYYVAPTDPGDELEQLRLATEQVNQLPSSDMFRFAGFAETLVPGTGDMSSNPNGIIIETQTKEKLRKLLRVFAEAGYNFQMRATQDNTARQLLPVIEEVNRETPFARQRIAFVHLEDATAETITRIKKLGGGVLVEDRMVLTGERNVEFRGESKARNAPPLRTLIDSGIPLGAGTDAFRSGN
;
A
#
# COMPACT_ATOMS: atom_id res chain seq x y z
N SER A 1 -8.06 26.32 -5.40
CA SER A 1 -8.78 25.36 -4.56
C SER A 1 -8.01 24.05 -4.47
N ILE A 2 -8.00 23.41 -3.31
CA ILE A 2 -7.32 22.13 -3.06
C ILE A 2 -8.38 21.05 -2.96
N ARG A 3 -8.17 19.93 -3.66
CA ARG A 3 -8.97 18.71 -3.46
C ARG A 3 -8.31 17.88 -2.37
N LEU A 4 -9.12 17.31 -1.48
CA LEU A 4 -8.68 16.44 -0.41
C LEU A 4 -9.35 15.08 -0.56
N ASP A 5 -8.55 14.07 -0.87
CA ASP A 5 -8.96 12.67 -0.81
C ASP A 5 -8.35 12.06 0.47
N TYR A 6 -9.17 11.47 1.33
CA TYR A 6 -8.68 10.87 2.55
C TYR A 6 -8.92 9.35 2.59
N TYR A 7 -8.04 8.68 3.31
CA TYR A 7 -8.09 7.25 3.56
C TYR A 7 -8.27 6.99 5.05
N VAL A 8 -8.82 5.84 5.39
CA VAL A 8 -8.99 5.40 6.78
C VAL A 8 -8.18 4.12 7.01
N ALA A 9 -7.55 4.02 8.16
CA ALA A 9 -6.84 2.82 8.61
C ALA A 9 -7.45 2.28 9.90
N PRO A 10 -7.53 0.95 10.08
CA PRO A 10 -7.80 0.38 11.40
C PRO A 10 -6.61 0.69 12.32
N THR A 11 -6.90 1.09 13.55
CA THR A 11 -5.88 1.50 14.54
C THR A 11 -5.64 0.47 15.62
N ASP A 12 -6.66 -0.33 15.93
CA ASP A 12 -6.60 -1.28 17.04
C ASP A 12 -6.46 -2.72 16.53
N PRO A 13 -5.44 -3.48 17.02
CA PRO A 13 -5.27 -4.86 16.64
C PRO A 13 -6.41 -5.75 17.17
N GLY A 14 -6.92 -6.62 16.30
CA GLY A 14 -7.82 -7.69 16.71
C GLY A 14 -9.26 -7.57 16.24
N ASP A 15 -9.73 -6.37 15.92
CA ASP A 15 -11.11 -6.10 15.50
C ASP A 15 -11.19 -5.27 14.21
N GLU A 16 -10.28 -5.56 13.30
CA GLU A 16 -10.08 -4.78 12.07
C GLU A 16 -11.36 -4.68 11.24
N LEU A 17 -12.15 -5.76 11.16
CA LEU A 17 -13.40 -5.77 10.39
C LEU A 17 -14.47 -4.88 11.01
N GLU A 18 -14.62 -4.89 12.33
CA GLU A 18 -15.60 -4.06 13.03
C GLU A 18 -15.20 -2.58 12.95
N GLN A 19 -13.91 -2.27 13.11
CA GLN A 19 -13.43 -0.91 12.94
C GLN A 19 -13.70 -0.36 11.54
N LEU A 20 -13.51 -1.19 10.50
CA LEU A 20 -13.82 -0.81 9.14
C LEU A 20 -15.32 -0.62 8.91
N ARG A 21 -16.17 -1.46 9.53
CA ARG A 21 -17.62 -1.28 9.48
C ARG A 21 -18.00 0.06 10.09
N LEU A 22 -17.51 0.35 11.30
CA LEU A 22 -17.77 1.62 12.00
C LEU A 22 -17.22 2.82 11.20
N ALA A 23 -16.02 2.71 10.67
CA ALA A 23 -15.43 3.75 9.83
C ALA A 23 -16.27 4.01 8.57
N THR A 24 -16.79 2.97 7.95
CA THR A 24 -17.67 3.10 6.77
C THR A 24 -18.97 3.81 7.13
N GLU A 25 -19.57 3.47 8.27
CA GLU A 25 -20.77 4.16 8.75
C GLU A 25 -20.52 5.65 9.03
N GLN A 26 -19.38 5.96 9.66
CA GLN A 26 -19.00 7.35 9.91
C GLN A 26 -18.73 8.12 8.60
N VAL A 27 -17.99 7.51 7.67
CA VAL A 27 -17.69 8.09 6.36
C VAL A 27 -18.98 8.42 5.59
N ASN A 28 -19.96 7.53 5.62
CA ASN A 28 -21.26 7.75 4.95
C ASN A 28 -22.07 8.91 5.54
N GLN A 29 -21.75 9.34 6.77
CA GLN A 29 -22.36 10.49 7.43
C GLN A 29 -21.61 11.80 7.16
N LEU A 30 -20.38 11.73 6.65
CA LEU A 30 -19.59 12.93 6.37
C LEU A 30 -20.01 13.56 5.03
N PRO A 31 -19.94 14.90 4.93
CA PRO A 31 -20.16 15.58 3.67
C PRO A 31 -19.19 15.06 2.62
N SER A 32 -19.70 14.66 1.47
CA SER A 32 -18.88 14.29 0.31
C SER A 32 -19.07 15.31 -0.80
N SER A 33 -17.98 15.75 -1.40
CA SER A 33 -17.98 16.68 -2.54
C SER A 33 -16.79 16.39 -3.45
N ASP A 34 -16.77 17.03 -4.60
CA ASP A 34 -15.59 16.97 -5.49
C ASP A 34 -14.30 17.53 -4.85
N MET A 35 -14.43 18.26 -3.76
CA MET A 35 -13.31 18.90 -3.07
C MET A 35 -12.88 18.14 -1.81
N PHE A 36 -13.75 17.29 -1.25
CA PHE A 36 -13.49 16.50 -0.05
C PHE A 36 -14.22 15.17 -0.14
N ARG A 37 -13.49 14.07 -0.19
CA ARG A 37 -14.11 12.75 -0.33
C ARG A 37 -13.28 11.64 0.30
N PHE A 38 -13.99 10.62 0.73
CA PHE A 38 -13.40 9.34 1.10
C PHE A 38 -12.88 8.62 -0.16
N ALA A 39 -11.61 8.23 -0.12
CA ALA A 39 -10.95 7.58 -1.24
C ALA A 39 -10.78 6.07 -1.06
N GLY A 40 -10.76 5.58 0.18
CA GLY A 40 -10.58 4.16 0.48
C GLY A 40 -9.91 3.91 1.82
N PHE A 41 -9.32 2.74 1.95
CA PHE A 41 -8.61 2.32 3.16
C PHE A 41 -7.10 2.24 2.92
N ALA A 42 -6.28 2.66 3.88
CA ALA A 42 -4.82 2.67 3.80
C ALA A 42 -4.20 2.74 5.18
N GLU A 43 -2.94 2.43 5.32
CA GLU A 43 -2.08 1.65 4.42
C GLU A 43 -1.70 0.31 5.07
N THR A 44 -1.72 0.25 6.42
CA THR A 44 -1.58 -0.98 7.19
C THR A 44 -2.97 -1.48 7.54
N LEU A 45 -3.55 -2.26 6.64
CA LEU A 45 -4.95 -2.72 6.76
C LEU A 45 -5.16 -3.72 7.89
N VAL A 46 -4.14 -4.49 8.21
CA VAL A 46 -4.10 -5.41 9.35
C VAL A 46 -2.76 -5.21 10.04
N PRO A 47 -2.71 -5.04 11.36
CA PRO A 47 -1.45 -5.00 12.10
C PRO A 47 -0.54 -6.17 11.74
N GLY A 48 0.74 -5.90 11.50
CA GLY A 48 1.71 -6.90 11.06
C GLY A 48 1.78 -7.12 9.53
N THR A 49 1.05 -6.36 8.71
CA THR A 49 1.18 -6.42 7.23
C THR A 49 2.07 -5.34 6.66
N GLY A 50 2.37 -4.28 7.40
CA GLY A 50 3.19 -3.16 6.94
C GLY A 50 4.60 -3.20 7.52
N ASP A 51 5.58 -2.95 6.70
CA ASP A 51 6.99 -2.82 7.10
C ASP A 51 7.45 -1.36 7.13
N MET A 52 8.66 -1.14 7.61
CA MET A 52 9.28 0.18 7.73
C MET A 52 10.60 0.21 6.97
N SER A 53 11.00 1.39 6.48
CA SER A 53 12.28 1.60 5.81
C SER A 53 13.50 1.23 6.67
N SER A 54 13.34 1.22 7.99
CA SER A 54 14.38 0.80 8.93
C SER A 54 14.63 -0.72 8.93
N ASN A 55 13.77 -1.49 8.26
CA ASN A 55 13.95 -2.93 8.11
C ASN A 55 14.23 -3.29 6.64
N PRO A 56 15.49 -3.35 6.19
CA PRO A 56 15.84 -3.55 4.80
C PRO A 56 15.49 -4.93 4.25
N ASN A 57 15.19 -5.88 5.12
CA ASN A 57 14.79 -7.24 4.74
C ASN A 57 13.26 -7.41 4.69
N GLY A 58 12.51 -6.35 5.00
CA GLY A 58 11.06 -6.44 5.18
C GLY A 58 10.68 -7.17 6.45
N ILE A 59 9.46 -7.64 6.50
CA ILE A 59 8.90 -8.39 7.63
C ILE A 59 8.52 -9.81 7.21
N ILE A 60 8.32 -10.67 8.19
CA ILE A 60 7.65 -11.96 8.00
C ILE A 60 6.19 -11.77 8.41
N ILE A 61 5.28 -11.98 7.48
CA ILE A 61 3.85 -11.88 7.74
C ILE A 61 3.33 -13.27 8.13
N GLU A 62 2.88 -13.38 9.36
CA GLU A 62 2.37 -14.64 9.92
C GLU A 62 1.11 -15.13 9.19
N THR A 63 0.89 -16.44 9.21
CA THR A 63 -0.26 -17.07 8.56
C THR A 63 -1.58 -16.52 9.08
N GLN A 64 -1.71 -16.32 10.39
CA GLN A 64 -2.92 -15.76 10.99
C GLN A 64 -3.19 -14.32 10.50
N THR A 65 -2.15 -13.52 10.34
CA THR A 65 -2.25 -12.16 9.79
C THR A 65 -2.70 -12.18 8.33
N LYS A 66 -2.17 -13.12 7.53
CA LYS A 66 -2.61 -13.33 6.13
C LYS A 66 -4.08 -13.75 6.05
N GLU A 67 -4.55 -14.59 6.97
CA GLU A 67 -5.97 -14.97 7.05
C GLU A 67 -6.89 -13.78 7.38
N LYS A 68 -6.49 -12.94 8.31
CA LYS A 68 -7.22 -11.71 8.62
C LYS A 68 -7.26 -10.77 7.41
N LEU A 69 -6.12 -10.57 6.75
CA LEU A 69 -6.04 -9.76 5.53
C LEU A 69 -6.94 -10.33 4.42
N ARG A 70 -6.96 -11.65 4.21
CA ARG A 70 -7.83 -12.30 3.24
C ARG A 70 -9.30 -12.01 3.49
N LYS A 71 -9.75 -12.15 4.73
CA LYS A 71 -11.14 -11.85 5.12
C LYS A 71 -11.49 -10.40 4.83
N LEU A 72 -10.60 -9.48 5.17
CA LEU A 72 -10.78 -8.07 4.94
C LEU A 72 -10.85 -7.72 3.46
N LEU A 73 -9.95 -8.25 2.66
CA LEU A 73 -9.91 -8.01 1.22
C LEU A 73 -11.15 -8.56 0.50
N ARG A 74 -11.76 -9.65 0.97
CA ARG A 74 -13.06 -10.12 0.46
C ARG A 74 -14.16 -9.09 0.67
N VAL A 75 -14.24 -8.51 1.86
CA VAL A 75 -15.18 -7.42 2.14
C VAL A 75 -14.93 -6.23 1.19
N PHE A 76 -13.67 -5.87 0.96
CA PHE A 76 -13.34 -4.78 0.03
C PHE A 76 -13.73 -5.11 -1.41
N ALA A 77 -13.49 -6.35 -1.85
CA ALA A 77 -13.86 -6.80 -3.18
C ALA A 77 -15.39 -6.74 -3.40
N GLU A 78 -16.16 -7.22 -2.43
CA GLU A 78 -17.64 -7.23 -2.47
C GLU A 78 -18.21 -5.81 -2.40
N ALA A 79 -17.70 -4.97 -1.52
CA ALA A 79 -18.18 -3.61 -1.31
C ALA A 79 -17.68 -2.59 -2.32
N GLY A 80 -16.66 -2.93 -3.11
CA GLY A 80 -16.07 -2.00 -4.09
C GLY A 80 -15.13 -0.97 -3.47
N TYR A 81 -14.54 -1.23 -2.30
CA TYR A 81 -13.63 -0.30 -1.64
C TYR A 81 -12.24 -0.28 -2.27
N ASN A 82 -11.72 0.93 -2.50
CA ASN A 82 -10.33 1.12 -2.85
C ASN A 82 -9.43 0.88 -1.63
N PHE A 83 -8.21 0.42 -1.87
CA PHE A 83 -7.26 0.26 -0.78
C PHE A 83 -5.80 0.45 -1.21
N GLN A 84 -5.00 0.83 -0.23
CA GLN A 84 -3.55 0.92 -0.36
C GLN A 84 -2.89 -0.01 0.64
N MET A 85 -1.81 -0.65 0.22
CA MET A 85 -1.02 -1.58 1.03
C MET A 85 0.37 -1.03 1.23
N ARG A 86 0.78 -0.89 2.48
CA ARG A 86 2.16 -0.58 2.82
C ARG A 86 3.06 -1.77 2.49
N ALA A 87 4.01 -1.57 1.63
CA ALA A 87 5.08 -2.51 1.35
C ALA A 87 6.34 -1.74 0.97
N THR A 88 7.13 -1.39 1.95
CA THR A 88 8.37 -0.65 1.75
C THR A 88 9.40 -1.51 1.02
N GLN A 89 9.46 -2.79 1.38
CA GLN A 89 10.40 -3.75 0.81
C GLN A 89 9.71 -4.72 -0.15
N ASP A 90 10.44 -5.14 -1.20
CA ASP A 90 9.97 -6.15 -2.17
C ASP A 90 9.53 -7.45 -1.48
N ASN A 91 10.30 -7.89 -0.46
CA ASN A 91 9.97 -9.09 0.30
C ASN A 91 8.59 -9.02 0.98
N THR A 92 8.21 -7.86 1.50
CA THR A 92 6.87 -7.65 2.09
C THR A 92 5.80 -7.70 1.02
N ALA A 93 5.99 -7.01 -0.11
CA ALA A 93 5.06 -7.05 -1.24
C ALA A 93 4.86 -8.49 -1.76
N ARG A 94 5.93 -9.27 -1.87
CA ARG A 94 5.87 -10.68 -2.31
C ARG A 94 5.08 -11.58 -1.36
N GLN A 95 4.98 -11.24 -0.09
CA GLN A 95 4.15 -11.97 0.86
C GLN A 95 2.68 -11.56 0.83
N LEU A 96 2.39 -10.30 0.49
CA LEU A 96 1.03 -9.76 0.37
C LEU A 96 0.36 -10.16 -0.95
N LEU A 97 1.10 -10.13 -2.05
CA LEU A 97 0.58 -10.40 -3.39
C LEU A 97 -0.18 -11.73 -3.51
N PRO A 98 0.29 -12.87 -2.99
CA PRO A 98 -0.46 -14.13 -3.09
C PRO A 98 -1.85 -14.05 -2.46
N VAL A 99 -2.00 -13.32 -1.35
CA VAL A 99 -3.29 -13.15 -0.67
C VAL A 99 -4.24 -12.29 -1.52
N ILE A 100 -3.72 -11.21 -2.08
CA ILE A 100 -4.49 -10.31 -2.94
C ILE A 100 -4.90 -11.02 -4.23
N GLU A 101 -3.98 -11.75 -4.86
CA GLU A 101 -4.22 -12.52 -6.09
C GLU A 101 -5.26 -13.63 -5.88
N GLU A 102 -5.25 -14.28 -4.72
CA GLU A 102 -6.23 -15.29 -4.34
C GLU A 102 -7.63 -14.68 -4.26
N VAL A 103 -7.78 -13.60 -3.49
CA VAL A 103 -9.07 -12.91 -3.36
C VAL A 103 -9.54 -12.38 -4.72
N ASN A 104 -8.64 -11.81 -5.53
CA ASN A 104 -8.98 -11.32 -6.87
C ASN A 104 -9.47 -12.42 -7.82
N ARG A 105 -9.01 -13.66 -7.65
CA ARG A 105 -9.53 -14.81 -8.44
C ARG A 105 -10.93 -15.23 -8.01
N GLU A 106 -11.23 -15.14 -6.72
CA GLU A 106 -12.54 -15.48 -6.15
C GLU A 106 -13.57 -14.36 -6.42
N THR A 107 -13.17 -13.12 -6.17
CA THR A 107 -13.98 -11.92 -6.32
C THR A 107 -13.12 -10.82 -6.94
N PRO A 108 -13.19 -10.63 -8.27
CA PRO A 108 -12.33 -9.70 -8.98
C PRO A 108 -12.45 -8.25 -8.50
N PHE A 109 -11.33 -7.60 -8.30
CA PHE A 109 -11.25 -6.16 -7.99
C PHE A 109 -11.52 -5.30 -9.24
N ALA A 110 -12.68 -5.48 -9.87
CA ALA A 110 -12.98 -4.88 -11.18
C ALA A 110 -13.21 -3.36 -11.14
N ARG A 111 -13.54 -2.82 -9.99
CA ARG A 111 -13.86 -1.39 -9.79
C ARG A 111 -12.96 -0.68 -8.81
N GLN A 112 -12.15 -1.42 -8.09
CA GLN A 112 -11.28 -0.90 -7.05
C GLN A 112 -10.00 -0.33 -7.63
N ARG A 113 -9.49 0.70 -6.96
CA ARG A 113 -8.12 1.17 -7.14
C ARG A 113 -7.28 0.56 -6.04
N ILE A 114 -6.32 -0.25 -6.45
CA ILE A 114 -5.36 -0.90 -5.57
C ILE A 114 -4.02 -0.19 -5.74
N ALA A 115 -3.34 0.13 -4.67
CA ALA A 115 -1.99 0.67 -4.74
C ALA A 115 -1.08 0.05 -3.69
N PHE A 116 0.19 -0.11 -4.05
CA PHE A 116 1.25 -0.39 -3.11
C PHE A 116 2.01 0.90 -2.82
N VAL A 117 2.25 1.16 -1.54
CA VAL A 117 2.89 2.39 -1.07
C VAL A 117 4.34 2.10 -0.68
N HIS A 118 5.23 3.02 -1.02
CA HIS A 118 6.69 3.01 -0.84
C HIS A 118 7.43 2.21 -1.90
N LEU A 119 7.42 0.88 -1.86
CA LEU A 119 8.08 -0.04 -2.81
C LEU A 119 9.51 0.41 -3.18
N GLU A 120 10.33 0.64 -2.15
CA GLU A 120 11.67 1.21 -2.31
C GLU A 120 12.65 0.32 -3.09
N ASP A 121 12.43 -1.00 -3.14
CA ASP A 121 13.31 -1.96 -3.81
C ASP A 121 12.56 -2.98 -4.68
N ALA A 122 11.36 -2.63 -5.14
CA ALA A 122 10.53 -3.53 -5.92
C ALA A 122 11.24 -4.11 -7.13
N THR A 123 11.12 -5.42 -7.29
CA THR A 123 11.61 -6.13 -8.48
C THR A 123 10.65 -5.96 -9.67
N ALA A 124 11.16 -6.17 -10.88
CA ALA A 124 10.35 -6.16 -12.10
C ALA A 124 9.22 -7.22 -12.05
N GLU A 125 9.47 -8.36 -11.39
CA GLU A 125 8.45 -9.40 -11.17
C GLU A 125 7.30 -8.87 -10.30
N THR A 126 7.61 -8.27 -9.16
CA THR A 126 6.64 -7.68 -8.24
C THR A 126 5.81 -6.60 -8.94
N ILE A 127 6.46 -5.69 -9.67
CA ILE A 127 5.79 -4.64 -10.45
C ILE A 127 4.83 -5.25 -11.48
N THR A 128 5.26 -6.30 -12.18
CA THR A 128 4.43 -7.01 -13.16
C THR A 128 3.19 -7.64 -12.50
N ARG A 129 3.33 -8.24 -11.33
CA ARG A 129 2.20 -8.84 -10.58
C ARG A 129 1.20 -7.78 -10.13
N ILE A 130 1.69 -6.66 -9.58
CA ILE A 130 0.82 -5.55 -9.19
C ILE A 130 0.05 -5.01 -10.41
N LYS A 131 0.74 -4.82 -11.53
CA LYS A 131 0.10 -4.38 -12.78
C LYS A 131 -0.97 -5.33 -13.28
N LYS A 132 -0.75 -6.66 -13.20
CA LYS A 132 -1.76 -7.67 -13.57
C LYS A 132 -3.02 -7.61 -12.71
N LEU A 133 -2.91 -7.17 -11.47
CA LEU A 133 -4.05 -6.91 -10.58
C LEU A 133 -4.79 -5.60 -10.91
N GLY A 134 -4.34 -4.84 -11.90
CA GLY A 134 -4.85 -3.48 -12.18
C GLY A 134 -4.38 -2.45 -11.14
N GLY A 135 -3.41 -2.81 -10.32
CA GLY A 135 -2.89 -1.96 -9.25
C GLY A 135 -1.88 -0.92 -9.73
N GLY A 136 -1.58 0.03 -8.85
CA GLY A 136 -0.58 1.08 -9.03
C GLY A 136 0.44 1.10 -7.90
N VAL A 137 1.38 2.02 -8.02
CA VAL A 137 2.44 2.24 -7.01
C VAL A 137 2.47 3.71 -6.63
N LEU A 138 2.62 3.97 -5.34
CA LEU A 138 2.86 5.30 -4.78
C LEU A 138 4.27 5.33 -4.22
N VAL A 139 5.12 6.17 -4.79
CA VAL A 139 6.50 6.38 -4.32
C VAL A 139 6.61 7.67 -3.53
N GLU A 140 7.60 7.73 -2.66
CA GLU A 140 7.85 8.89 -1.82
C GLU A 140 9.28 9.42 -2.01
N ASP A 141 9.44 10.72 -1.80
CA ASP A 141 10.73 11.40 -1.95
C ASP A 141 11.67 11.22 -0.74
N ARG A 142 11.20 10.62 0.34
CA ARG A 142 12.01 10.46 1.57
C ARG A 142 13.32 9.71 1.35
N MET A 143 13.44 8.91 0.29
CA MET A 143 14.70 8.27 -0.09
C MET A 143 15.81 9.29 -0.38
N VAL A 144 15.45 10.50 -0.80
CA VAL A 144 16.40 11.62 -0.96
C VAL A 144 16.99 12.01 0.39
N LEU A 145 16.17 12.03 1.44
CA LEU A 145 16.58 12.40 2.79
C LEU A 145 17.31 11.26 3.53
N THR A 146 17.06 10.02 3.13
CA THR A 146 17.62 8.82 3.79
C THR A 146 18.62 8.08 2.91
N GLY A 147 19.16 8.72 1.88
CA GLY A 147 20.06 8.11 0.90
C GLY A 147 21.28 7.42 1.50
N GLU A 148 21.98 8.08 2.42
CA GLU A 148 23.14 7.50 3.12
C GLU A 148 22.74 6.23 3.86
N ARG A 149 21.66 6.27 4.61
CA ARG A 149 21.13 5.11 5.35
C ARG A 149 20.72 3.97 4.42
N ASN A 150 20.18 4.28 3.25
CA ASN A 150 19.89 3.26 2.24
C ASN A 150 21.15 2.58 1.72
N VAL A 151 22.23 3.34 1.52
CA VAL A 151 23.54 2.78 1.15
C VAL A 151 24.07 1.85 2.24
N GLU A 152 23.98 2.25 3.50
CA GLU A 152 24.38 1.42 4.62
C GLU A 152 23.61 0.10 4.69
N PHE A 153 22.28 0.15 4.51
CA PHE A 153 21.43 -1.04 4.67
C PHE A 153 21.40 -1.96 3.46
N ARG A 154 21.48 -1.41 2.24
CA ARG A 154 21.25 -2.15 1.00
C ARG A 154 22.53 -2.34 0.18
N GLY A 155 23.58 -1.59 0.49
CA GLY A 155 24.75 -1.41 -0.34
C GLY A 155 24.49 -0.44 -1.50
N GLU A 156 25.55 0.17 -1.99
CA GLU A 156 25.52 1.25 -2.99
C GLU A 156 24.76 0.87 -4.26
N SER A 157 25.02 -0.33 -4.80
CA SER A 157 24.39 -0.80 -6.04
C SER A 157 22.87 -0.86 -5.98
N LYS A 158 22.31 -1.37 -4.86
CA LYS A 158 20.86 -1.44 -4.67
C LYS A 158 20.28 -0.05 -4.35
N ALA A 159 20.96 0.73 -3.51
CA ALA A 159 20.50 2.06 -3.13
C ALA A 159 20.39 3.02 -4.32
N ARG A 160 21.30 2.91 -5.31
CA ARG A 160 21.23 3.71 -6.54
C ARG A 160 19.97 3.49 -7.38
N ASN A 161 19.32 2.34 -7.23
CA ASN A 161 18.09 1.98 -7.95
C ASN A 161 16.84 1.97 -7.04
N ALA A 162 16.91 2.63 -5.92
CA ALA A 162 15.81 2.69 -4.95
C ALA A 162 15.29 4.14 -4.79
N PRO A 163 13.99 4.40 -5.02
CA PRO A 163 13.03 3.47 -5.59
C PRO A 163 13.29 3.21 -7.09
N PRO A 164 12.83 2.08 -7.65
CA PRO A 164 13.15 1.69 -9.03
C PRO A 164 12.31 2.48 -10.05
N LEU A 165 12.40 3.81 -10.04
CA LEU A 165 11.55 4.72 -10.81
C LEU A 165 11.59 4.41 -12.31
N ARG A 166 12.77 4.14 -12.87
CA ARG A 166 12.89 3.83 -14.28
C ARG A 166 12.10 2.59 -14.66
N THR A 167 12.24 1.52 -13.86
CA THR A 167 11.49 0.27 -14.07
C THR A 167 9.98 0.48 -13.94
N LEU A 168 9.54 1.28 -12.96
CA LEU A 168 8.13 1.62 -12.77
C LEU A 168 7.58 2.38 -13.99
N ILE A 169 8.27 3.42 -14.45
CA ILE A 169 7.86 4.21 -15.62
C ILE A 169 7.82 3.33 -16.88
N ASP A 170 8.87 2.59 -17.16
CA ASP A 170 8.97 1.75 -18.35
C ASP A 170 7.95 0.61 -18.36
N SER A 171 7.51 0.14 -17.19
CA SER A 171 6.45 -0.85 -17.07
C SER A 171 5.06 -0.32 -17.46
N GLY A 172 4.86 0.99 -17.45
CA GLY A 172 3.56 1.63 -17.67
C GLY A 172 2.53 1.31 -16.57
N ILE A 173 2.97 0.99 -15.36
CA ILE A 173 2.09 0.83 -14.19
C ILE A 173 1.57 2.21 -13.77
N PRO A 174 0.31 2.35 -13.29
CA PRO A 174 -0.14 3.58 -12.66
C PRO A 174 0.81 3.99 -11.53
N LEU A 175 1.40 5.18 -11.64
CA LEU A 175 2.40 5.67 -10.71
C LEU A 175 1.98 7.02 -10.14
N GLY A 176 1.98 7.13 -8.83
CA GLY A 176 1.83 8.36 -8.08
C GLY A 176 3.07 8.67 -7.27
N ALA A 177 3.22 9.92 -6.87
CA ALA A 177 4.30 10.37 -6.00
C ALA A 177 3.76 11.25 -4.87
N GLY A 178 4.39 11.17 -3.72
CA GLY A 178 4.07 11.94 -2.53
C GLY A 178 5.30 12.24 -1.70
N THR A 179 5.15 13.07 -0.69
CA THR A 179 6.26 13.48 0.18
C THR A 179 6.29 12.72 1.50
N ASP A 180 5.20 12.08 1.90
CA ASP A 180 5.01 11.60 3.28
C ASP A 180 5.34 12.70 4.31
N ALA A 181 4.99 13.95 3.97
CA ALA A 181 5.49 15.21 4.58
C ALA A 181 5.23 15.31 6.08
N PHE A 182 4.28 14.56 6.60
CA PHE A 182 4.02 14.49 8.03
C PHE A 182 5.22 13.94 8.82
N ARG A 183 6.08 13.15 8.18
CA ARG A 183 7.24 12.51 8.80
C ARG A 183 8.58 13.07 8.34
N SER A 184 8.63 13.63 7.16
CA SER A 184 9.75 14.42 6.69
C SER A 184 9.54 15.86 7.18
N GLY A 185 10.17 16.22 8.29
CA GLY A 185 10.18 17.62 8.71
C GLY A 185 10.65 18.53 7.57
N ASN A 186 10.06 19.69 7.46
CA ASN A 186 10.46 20.74 6.51
C ASN A 186 11.95 21.05 6.60
#